data_75f7d1b46f37fa23b2dcfe024b58326e
#
_entry.id   75f7d1b46f37fa23b2dcfe024b58326e
#
_cell.length_a   1.000
_cell.length_b   1.000
_cell.length_c   1.000
_cell.angle_alpha   90.00
_cell.angle_beta   90.00
_cell.angle_gamma   90.00
#
_symmetry.space_group_name_H-M   'P 1'
#
loop_
_entity.id
_entity.type
_entity.pdbx_description
1 polymer ?
#
loop_
_entity_poly.entity_id
_entity_poly.type
_entity_poly.pdbx_seq_one_letter_code
_entity_poly.pdbx_strand_id
1 'polypeptide(L)'
;LRKTQLITTFGNGSIVDMPDYSVIMAGANYWKDNSPVLHEPNLEKLLKVSCFKEPYVSNSQDDDMTPDVPAFRFPYYHFCPDPNCGRLMPYWGFGDVTDRSCANGHPKRNIVPSRFIAACTNGHLEDFPYEWWVHYGNFSECPADKRNGALRISFSDETGGLDSIVIKCTACGKSRTMAGSMAKDALRGYSCHGKRPWLGSKKEYNDPVSCTAQLRVLQRGASNVYFSMTASALTIPPWLSLIHISE
;
A
#
# COMPACT_ATOMS: atom_id res chain seq x y z
N LEU A 1 3.78 -9.43 14.11
CA LEU A 1 3.73 -10.43 13.01
C LEU A 1 4.60 -11.62 13.33
N ARG A 2 4.15 -12.85 13.02
CA ARG A 2 4.98 -14.06 13.14
C ARG A 2 5.94 -14.12 11.94
N LYS A 3 7.16 -14.68 12.12
CA LYS A 3 8.16 -14.83 11.05
C LYS A 3 7.59 -15.51 9.79
N THR A 4 6.77 -16.56 9.95
CA THR A 4 6.12 -17.26 8.84
C THR A 4 5.14 -16.39 8.05
N GLN A 5 4.46 -15.44 8.69
CA GLN A 5 3.55 -14.52 8.03
C GLN A 5 4.27 -13.52 7.14
N LEU A 6 5.52 -13.17 7.46
CA LEU A 6 6.36 -12.32 6.61
C LEU A 6 6.74 -12.98 5.29
N ILE A 7 6.77 -14.32 5.25
CA ILE A 7 7.05 -15.07 4.02
C ILE A 7 5.78 -15.27 3.21
N THR A 8 4.66 -15.59 3.86
CA THR A 8 3.46 -16.07 3.16
C THR A 8 2.42 -14.98 2.89
N THR A 9 2.17 -14.09 3.84
CA THR A 9 1.04 -13.16 3.78
C THR A 9 1.48 -11.70 3.78
N PHE A 10 2.46 -11.35 4.59
CA PHE A 10 2.86 -9.97 4.86
C PHE A 10 4.33 -9.72 4.49
N GLY A 11 4.76 -10.24 3.34
CA GLY A 11 6.10 -9.96 2.80
C GLY A 11 6.22 -8.53 2.26
N ASN A 12 7.42 -8.21 1.77
CA ASN A 12 7.72 -6.89 1.20
C ASN A 12 6.71 -6.52 0.11
N GLY A 13 6.13 -5.34 0.20
CA GLY A 13 5.11 -4.86 -0.74
C GLY A 13 3.67 -5.28 -0.42
N SER A 14 3.44 -6.11 0.60
CA SER A 14 2.08 -6.41 1.07
C SER A 14 1.48 -5.24 1.84
N ILE A 15 0.17 -5.09 1.76
CA ILE A 15 -0.58 -4.08 2.53
C ILE A 15 -1.11 -4.75 3.79
N VAL A 16 -0.89 -4.10 4.93
CA VAL A 16 -1.35 -4.54 6.25
C VAL A 16 -2.27 -3.49 6.84
N ASP A 17 -3.50 -3.88 7.12
CA ASP A 17 -4.45 -3.02 7.83
C ASP A 17 -4.23 -3.14 9.34
N MET A 18 -3.93 -2.01 9.95
CA MET A 18 -3.88 -1.82 11.39
C MET A 18 -5.21 -1.20 11.87
N PRO A 19 -5.53 -1.21 13.17
CA PRO A 19 -6.81 -0.67 13.66
C PRO A 19 -7.10 0.76 13.20
N ASP A 20 -6.09 1.63 13.16
CA ASP A 20 -6.26 3.07 12.87
C ASP A 20 -5.61 3.51 11.55
N TYR A 21 -4.88 2.67 10.87
CA TYR A 21 -4.16 3.03 9.64
C TYR A 21 -3.80 1.80 8.82
N SER A 22 -3.35 2.03 7.60
CA SER A 22 -2.87 0.97 6.71
C SER A 22 -1.43 1.25 6.33
N VAL A 23 -0.62 0.21 6.22
CA VAL A 23 0.79 0.29 5.85
C VAL A 23 1.11 -0.69 4.73
N ILE A 24 2.15 -0.37 3.97
CA ILE A 24 2.79 -1.28 3.04
C ILE A 24 4.14 -1.69 3.61
N MET A 25 4.41 -2.99 3.62
CA MET A 25 5.66 -3.52 4.14
C MET A 25 6.83 -3.08 3.26
N ALA A 26 7.85 -2.47 3.89
CA ALA A 26 8.99 -1.94 3.17
C ALA A 26 9.86 -3.05 2.57
N GLY A 27 10.59 -2.72 1.51
CA GLY A 27 11.58 -3.59 0.93
C GLY A 27 12.72 -3.94 1.90
N ALA A 28 13.39 -5.07 1.68
CA ALA A 28 14.48 -5.55 2.53
C ALA A 28 15.68 -4.57 2.62
N ASN A 29 15.78 -3.63 1.70
CA ASN A 29 16.77 -2.55 1.71
C ASN A 29 16.57 -1.52 2.85
N TYR A 30 15.45 -1.60 3.57
CA TYR A 30 15.15 -0.81 4.77
C TYR A 30 15.38 -1.59 6.06
N TRP A 31 15.72 -2.89 5.97
CA TRP A 31 16.02 -3.67 7.16
C TRP A 31 17.33 -3.23 7.78
N LYS A 32 17.48 -3.42 9.09
CA LYS A 32 18.70 -3.08 9.83
C LYS A 32 19.90 -3.86 9.28
N ASP A 33 21.09 -3.24 9.29
CA ASP A 33 22.34 -3.89 8.82
C ASP A 33 22.72 -5.10 9.66
N ASN A 34 22.38 -5.10 10.95
CA ASN A 34 22.59 -6.21 11.87
C ASN A 34 21.50 -7.30 11.82
N SER A 35 20.63 -7.27 10.83
CA SER A 35 19.67 -8.35 10.59
C SER A 35 20.38 -9.68 10.39
N PRO A 36 19.97 -10.76 11.09
CA PRO A 36 20.62 -12.06 10.99
C PRO A 36 20.65 -12.58 9.56
N VAL A 37 21.82 -13.05 9.14
CA VAL A 37 22.02 -13.66 7.81
C VAL A 37 21.81 -15.17 7.94
N LEU A 38 21.06 -15.72 6.99
CA LEU A 38 20.81 -17.16 6.87
C LEU A 38 21.35 -17.64 5.53
N HIS A 39 21.99 -18.80 5.55
CA HIS A 39 22.49 -19.49 4.38
C HIS A 39 21.75 -20.81 4.15
N GLU A 40 21.15 -20.95 2.98
CA GLU A 40 20.53 -22.18 2.51
C GLU A 40 20.93 -22.40 1.03
N PRO A 41 22.02 -23.16 0.79
CA PRO A 41 22.66 -23.25 -0.53
C PRO A 41 21.71 -23.70 -1.65
N ASN A 42 20.76 -24.58 -1.35
CA ASN A 42 19.80 -25.07 -2.34
C ASN A 42 18.83 -23.95 -2.79
N LEU A 43 18.33 -23.16 -1.83
CA LEU A 43 17.45 -22.02 -2.11
C LEU A 43 18.23 -20.86 -2.72
N GLU A 44 19.44 -20.58 -2.27
CA GLU A 44 20.32 -19.54 -2.83
C GLU A 44 20.57 -19.79 -4.31
N LYS A 45 20.90 -21.02 -4.66
CA LYS A 45 21.10 -21.44 -6.05
C LYS A 45 19.81 -21.33 -6.87
N LEU A 46 18.68 -21.79 -6.32
CA LEU A 46 17.38 -21.76 -6.99
C LEU A 46 16.94 -20.32 -7.27
N LEU A 47 17.07 -19.44 -6.29
CA LEU A 47 16.60 -18.06 -6.35
C LEU A 47 17.67 -17.08 -6.85
N LYS A 48 18.90 -17.56 -7.09
CA LYS A 48 20.05 -16.75 -7.55
C LYS A 48 20.34 -15.56 -6.62
N VAL A 49 20.32 -15.82 -5.31
CA VAL A 49 20.66 -14.87 -4.27
C VAL A 49 21.90 -15.34 -3.51
N SER A 50 22.61 -14.42 -2.84
CA SER A 50 23.82 -14.74 -2.08
C SER A 50 23.56 -15.16 -0.65
N CYS A 51 22.42 -14.78 -0.10
CA CYS A 51 21.99 -15.11 1.26
C CYS A 51 20.53 -14.73 1.48
N PHE A 52 20.00 -15.13 2.61
CA PHE A 52 18.71 -14.66 3.14
C PHE A 52 18.95 -13.82 4.40
N LYS A 53 18.02 -12.96 4.74
CA LYS A 53 18.01 -12.20 5.98
C LYS A 53 16.74 -12.45 6.75
N GLU A 54 16.86 -12.62 8.07
CA GLU A 54 15.72 -12.51 8.97
C GLU A 54 15.52 -11.05 9.40
N PRO A 55 14.27 -10.61 9.63
CA PRO A 55 14.05 -9.31 10.25
C PRO A 55 14.67 -9.28 11.63
N TYR A 56 15.33 -8.18 11.97
CA TYR A 56 15.85 -7.95 13.30
C TYR A 56 14.69 -7.89 14.31
N VAL A 57 14.83 -8.57 15.42
CA VAL A 57 13.89 -8.51 16.54
C VAL A 57 14.59 -7.78 17.68
N SER A 58 14.13 -6.58 18.04
CA SER A 58 14.63 -5.87 19.22
C SER A 58 14.27 -6.65 20.47
N ASN A 59 15.25 -6.86 21.32
CA ASN A 59 14.97 -7.23 22.69
C ASN A 59 14.32 -6.02 23.37
N SER A 60 13.30 -6.24 24.21
CA SER A 60 12.52 -5.20 24.90
C SER A 60 13.35 -4.27 25.83
N GLN A 61 14.66 -4.37 25.83
CA GLN A 61 15.61 -3.56 26.57
C GLN A 61 16.39 -2.55 25.71
N ASP A 62 16.26 -2.62 24.38
CA ASP A 62 16.87 -1.63 23.50
C ASP A 62 15.91 -0.43 23.34
N ASP A 63 16.33 0.76 23.82
CA ASP A 63 15.63 2.04 23.64
C ASP A 63 15.62 2.51 22.16
N ASP A 64 16.00 1.65 21.22
CA ASP A 64 15.99 1.96 19.80
C ASP A 64 14.56 1.92 19.25
N MET A 65 14.00 3.11 18.99
CA MET A 65 12.68 3.33 18.42
C MET A 65 12.55 2.84 16.96
N THR A 66 13.59 2.25 16.39
CA THR A 66 13.57 1.75 14.99
C THR A 66 12.71 0.48 14.92
N PRO A 67 11.67 0.43 14.08
CA PRO A 67 10.80 -0.74 13.99
C PRO A 67 11.57 -1.96 13.46
N ASP A 68 11.31 -3.13 14.01
CA ASP A 68 11.94 -4.39 13.61
C ASP A 68 11.64 -4.74 12.15
N VAL A 69 10.43 -4.45 11.70
CA VAL A 69 10.00 -4.61 10.32
C VAL A 69 9.48 -3.27 9.82
N PRO A 70 10.28 -2.55 9.03
CA PRO A 70 9.90 -1.23 8.54
C PRO A 70 8.70 -1.32 7.58
N ALA A 71 7.84 -0.32 7.66
CA ALA A 71 6.68 -0.18 6.80
C ALA A 71 6.38 1.29 6.53
N PHE A 72 5.75 1.57 5.40
CA PHE A 72 5.34 2.92 5.03
C PHE A 72 3.82 3.04 5.08
N ARG A 73 3.31 4.22 5.44
CA ARG A 73 1.87 4.46 5.37
C ARG A 73 1.42 4.42 3.91
N PHE A 74 0.43 3.58 3.62
CA PHE A 74 -0.17 3.44 2.31
C PHE A 74 -1.58 2.81 2.45
N PRO A 75 -2.59 3.26 1.69
CA PRO A 75 -2.55 4.34 0.70
C PRO A 75 -2.30 5.71 1.34
N TYR A 76 -1.85 6.67 0.53
CA TYR A 76 -1.60 8.02 1.01
C TYR A 76 -2.90 8.80 1.20
N TYR A 77 -3.91 8.58 0.34
CA TYR A 77 -5.20 9.22 0.46
C TYR A 77 -5.98 8.69 1.67
N HIS A 78 -6.43 9.64 2.48
CA HIS A 78 -7.29 9.41 3.65
C HIS A 78 -8.50 10.32 3.57
N PHE A 79 -9.54 10.00 4.32
CA PHE A 79 -10.70 10.86 4.43
C PHE A 79 -11.13 11.06 5.89
N CYS A 80 -11.76 12.20 6.13
CA CYS A 80 -12.41 12.48 7.41
C CYS A 80 -13.77 11.78 7.46
N PRO A 81 -14.05 10.97 8.50
CA PRO A 81 -15.31 10.24 8.60
C PRO A 81 -16.49 11.11 9.06
N ASP A 82 -16.26 12.38 9.36
CA ASP A 82 -17.35 13.30 9.72
C ASP A 82 -18.23 13.58 8.49
N PRO A 83 -19.56 13.34 8.56
CA PRO A 83 -20.45 13.46 7.41
C PRO A 83 -20.49 14.87 6.79
N ASN A 84 -20.28 15.90 7.62
CA ASN A 84 -20.30 17.30 7.17
C ASN A 84 -18.94 17.75 6.63
N CYS A 85 -17.88 17.02 6.93
CA CYS A 85 -16.53 17.34 6.50
C CYS A 85 -16.13 16.56 5.25
N GLY A 86 -16.03 15.24 5.32
CA GLY A 86 -15.68 14.35 4.23
C GLY A 86 -14.39 14.71 3.49
N ARG A 87 -13.48 15.51 4.08
CA ARG A 87 -12.20 15.89 3.41
C ARG A 87 -11.48 14.64 2.94
N LEU A 88 -11.10 14.64 1.66
CA LEU A 88 -10.38 13.53 1.03
C LEU A 88 -9.08 14.07 0.43
N MET A 89 -7.94 13.64 0.97
CA MET A 89 -6.62 14.12 0.54
C MET A 89 -5.53 13.19 1.09
N PRO A 90 -4.27 13.33 0.64
CA PRO A 90 -3.16 12.63 1.25
C PRO A 90 -3.04 12.97 2.75
N TYR A 91 -2.63 11.97 3.57
CA TYR A 91 -2.66 12.09 5.03
C TYR A 91 -1.88 13.30 5.58
N TRP A 92 -0.78 13.69 4.93
CA TRP A 92 0.00 14.86 5.32
C TRP A 92 -0.72 16.20 5.10
N GLY A 93 -1.79 16.22 4.33
CA GLY A 93 -2.62 17.41 4.13
C GLY A 93 -3.60 17.67 5.28
N PHE A 94 -3.74 16.75 6.24
CA PHE A 94 -4.59 16.94 7.42
C PHE A 94 -3.88 17.68 8.57
N GLY A 95 -2.60 17.98 8.43
CA GLY A 95 -1.78 18.66 9.44
C GLY A 95 -0.62 17.81 9.91
N ASP A 96 -0.41 17.68 11.21
CA ASP A 96 0.67 16.87 11.76
C ASP A 96 0.52 15.40 11.32
N VAL A 97 1.58 14.87 10.70
CA VAL A 97 1.62 13.48 10.21
C VAL A 97 1.57 12.45 11.34
N THR A 98 1.90 12.85 12.57
CA THR A 98 1.81 12.01 13.77
C THR A 98 0.40 12.01 14.34
N ASP A 99 -0.33 13.10 14.19
CA ASP A 99 -1.72 13.25 14.62
C ASP A 99 -2.68 12.84 13.49
N ARG A 100 -3.05 11.59 13.49
CA ARG A 100 -3.92 10.95 12.47
C ARG A 100 -5.37 11.43 12.53
N SER A 101 -5.59 12.73 12.65
CA SER A 101 -6.91 13.29 12.87
C SER A 101 -7.23 14.48 11.99
N CYS A 102 -8.52 14.78 11.91
CA CYS A 102 -9.09 15.97 11.31
C CYS A 102 -9.92 16.72 12.36
N ALA A 103 -9.72 18.03 12.44
CA ALA A 103 -10.49 18.93 13.30
C ALA A 103 -10.99 20.16 12.51
N ASN A 104 -11.35 19.98 11.25
CA ASN A 104 -11.75 21.06 10.35
C ASN A 104 -13.22 21.47 10.57
N GLY A 105 -13.46 22.32 11.59
CA GLY A 105 -14.78 22.82 11.91
C GLY A 105 -15.69 21.82 12.66
N HIS A 106 -15.12 20.73 13.18
CA HIS A 106 -15.81 19.69 13.94
C HIS A 106 -14.90 19.14 15.04
N PRO A 107 -15.40 18.39 16.02
CA PRO A 107 -14.57 17.70 17.01
C PRO A 107 -13.56 16.76 16.34
N LYS A 108 -12.37 16.67 16.90
CA LYS A 108 -11.26 15.85 16.40
C LYS A 108 -11.71 14.40 16.15
N ARG A 109 -11.45 13.89 14.93
CA ARG A 109 -11.76 12.53 14.50
C ARG A 109 -10.59 11.91 13.78
N ASN A 110 -10.31 10.63 14.01
CA ASN A 110 -9.28 9.91 13.29
C ASN A 110 -9.65 9.83 11.79
N ILE A 111 -8.66 10.11 10.94
CA ILE A 111 -8.80 9.98 9.49
C ILE A 111 -8.72 8.50 9.09
N VAL A 112 -9.51 8.13 8.10
CA VAL A 112 -9.63 6.76 7.62
C VAL A 112 -8.86 6.61 6.30
N PRO A 113 -7.99 5.61 6.15
CA PRO A 113 -7.28 5.37 4.90
C PRO A 113 -8.25 4.97 3.79
N SER A 114 -7.95 5.42 2.57
CA SER A 114 -8.72 5.07 1.37
C SER A 114 -8.89 3.56 1.21
N ARG A 115 -10.09 3.14 0.82
CA ARG A 115 -10.38 1.74 0.48
C ARG A 115 -9.84 1.34 -0.89
N PHE A 116 -9.69 2.31 -1.80
CA PHE A 116 -9.36 2.07 -3.20
C PHE A 116 -7.91 2.43 -3.49
N ILE A 117 -7.28 1.58 -4.28
CA ILE A 117 -5.94 1.72 -4.82
C ILE A 117 -5.96 1.38 -6.31
N ALA A 118 -4.89 1.69 -7.01
CA ALA A 118 -4.72 1.33 -8.40
C ALA A 118 -3.44 0.51 -8.60
N ALA A 119 -3.52 -0.55 -9.39
CA ALA A 119 -2.38 -1.41 -9.71
C ALA A 119 -2.37 -1.77 -11.19
N CYS A 120 -1.20 -2.07 -11.74
CA CYS A 120 -1.03 -2.54 -13.10
C CYS A 120 -0.40 -3.94 -13.14
N THR A 121 -0.43 -4.58 -14.31
CA THR A 121 0.11 -5.93 -14.52
C THR A 121 1.63 -6.02 -14.35
N ASN A 122 2.35 -4.89 -14.38
CA ASN A 122 3.79 -4.83 -14.13
C ASN A 122 4.12 -4.68 -12.63
N GLY A 123 3.13 -4.81 -11.75
CA GLY A 123 3.32 -4.78 -10.30
C GLY A 123 3.43 -3.38 -9.69
N HIS A 124 3.21 -2.30 -10.44
CA HIS A 124 3.16 -0.97 -9.87
C HIS A 124 1.88 -0.75 -9.09
N LEU A 125 1.98 0.01 -8.01
CA LEU A 125 0.90 0.27 -7.08
C LEU A 125 0.85 1.75 -6.71
N GLU A 126 -0.32 2.36 -6.79
CA GLU A 126 -0.52 3.77 -6.46
C GLU A 126 -1.91 4.01 -5.86
N ASP A 127 -2.09 5.19 -5.27
CA ASP A 127 -3.41 5.59 -4.81
C ASP A 127 -4.42 5.63 -5.96
N PHE A 128 -5.69 5.43 -5.62
CA PHE A 128 -6.76 5.70 -6.57
C PHE A 128 -6.73 7.16 -7.00
N PRO A 129 -6.76 7.47 -8.30
CA PRO A 129 -6.62 8.84 -8.81
C PRO A 129 -7.92 9.65 -8.66
N TYR A 130 -8.28 10.02 -7.42
CA TYR A 130 -9.54 10.69 -7.09
C TYR A 130 -9.75 11.99 -7.85
N GLU A 131 -8.71 12.80 -8.03
CA GLU A 131 -8.81 14.05 -8.78
C GLU A 131 -9.15 13.79 -10.25
N TRP A 132 -8.43 12.85 -10.87
CA TRP A 132 -8.69 12.46 -12.25
C TRP A 132 -10.09 11.86 -12.39
N TRP A 133 -10.49 11.02 -11.44
CA TRP A 133 -11.78 10.35 -11.45
C TRP A 133 -12.94 11.34 -11.46
N VAL A 134 -12.98 12.30 -10.54
CA VAL A 134 -14.07 13.26 -10.40
C VAL A 134 -14.15 14.23 -11.58
N HIS A 135 -13.04 14.47 -12.26
CA HIS A 135 -12.98 15.38 -13.41
C HIS A 135 -13.05 14.66 -14.76
N TYR A 136 -13.20 13.33 -14.77
CA TYR A 136 -13.18 12.53 -16.01
C TYR A 136 -11.92 12.75 -16.86
N GLY A 137 -10.78 13.03 -16.22
CA GLY A 137 -9.53 13.39 -16.87
C GLY A 137 -9.50 14.81 -17.48
N ASN A 138 -10.58 15.58 -17.37
CA ASN A 138 -10.67 16.93 -17.90
C ASN A 138 -10.72 17.98 -16.78
N PHE A 139 -9.64 18.73 -16.64
CA PHE A 139 -9.47 19.76 -15.61
C PHE A 139 -9.72 21.19 -16.10
N SER A 140 -10.17 21.39 -17.34
CA SER A 140 -10.28 22.71 -17.97
C SER A 140 -11.12 23.72 -17.16
N GLU A 141 -12.17 23.25 -16.48
CA GLU A 141 -13.08 24.06 -15.66
C GLU A 141 -12.71 24.08 -14.17
N CYS A 142 -11.61 23.46 -13.78
CA CYS A 142 -11.20 23.37 -12.38
C CYS A 142 -9.92 24.20 -12.14
N PRO A 143 -9.99 25.29 -11.37
CA PRO A 143 -8.83 26.13 -11.08
C PRO A 143 -7.71 25.34 -10.38
N ALA A 144 -6.50 25.36 -10.92
CA ALA A 144 -5.37 24.60 -10.41
C ALA A 144 -4.97 25.02 -8.99
N ASP A 145 -5.02 26.30 -8.70
CA ASP A 145 -4.72 26.91 -7.41
C ASP A 145 -5.71 26.51 -6.28
N LYS A 146 -6.92 26.12 -6.63
CA LYS A 146 -8.00 25.77 -5.69
C LYS A 146 -8.20 24.26 -5.53
N ARG A 147 -7.51 23.42 -6.30
CA ARG A 147 -7.71 21.95 -6.26
C ARG A 147 -7.14 21.30 -5.04
N ASN A 148 -6.05 21.82 -4.48
CA ASN A 148 -5.42 21.21 -3.32
C ASN A 148 -6.37 21.18 -2.13
N GLY A 149 -6.69 19.96 -1.65
CA GLY A 149 -7.62 19.74 -0.53
C GLY A 149 -9.10 20.01 -0.85
N ALA A 150 -9.45 20.19 -2.12
CA ALA A 150 -10.83 20.46 -2.55
C ALA A 150 -11.72 19.22 -2.63
N LEU A 151 -11.15 18.01 -2.55
CA LEU A 151 -11.96 16.80 -2.64
C LEU A 151 -12.71 16.52 -1.33
N ARG A 152 -13.93 16.05 -1.52
CA ARG A 152 -14.79 15.55 -0.44
C ARG A 152 -15.35 14.20 -0.84
N ILE A 153 -15.47 13.31 0.14
CA ILE A 153 -16.16 12.04 0.02
C ILE A 153 -17.40 12.07 0.89
N SER A 154 -18.50 11.56 0.38
CA SER A 154 -19.74 11.37 1.13
C SER A 154 -20.31 9.98 0.85
N PHE A 155 -21.09 9.49 1.79
CA PHE A 155 -21.73 8.20 1.72
C PHE A 155 -23.24 8.43 1.83
N SER A 156 -24.02 7.88 0.89
CA SER A 156 -25.48 7.84 1.01
C SER A 156 -25.89 6.51 1.62
N ASP A 157 -26.87 6.53 2.51
CA ASP A 157 -27.29 5.36 3.28
C ASP A 157 -28.20 4.39 2.49
N GLU A 158 -28.59 4.75 1.25
CA GLU A 158 -29.66 4.08 0.55
C GLU A 158 -29.33 2.71 -0.03
N THR A 159 -28.07 2.44 -0.42
CA THR A 159 -27.75 1.20 -1.16
C THR A 159 -26.53 0.43 -0.65
N GLY A 160 -25.63 1.06 0.12
CA GLY A 160 -24.41 0.43 0.65
C GLY A 160 -23.38 -0.01 -0.42
N GLY A 161 -23.65 0.26 -1.70
CA GLY A 161 -22.79 -0.10 -2.82
C GLY A 161 -21.77 0.97 -3.20
N LEU A 162 -21.04 0.77 -4.31
CA LEU A 162 -20.10 1.75 -4.85
C LEU A 162 -20.80 3.01 -5.36
N ASP A 163 -22.03 2.93 -5.72
CA ASP A 163 -22.92 4.02 -6.14
C ASP A 163 -23.27 4.96 -4.99
N SER A 164 -23.27 4.46 -3.74
CA SER A 164 -23.49 5.27 -2.55
C SER A 164 -22.29 6.15 -2.16
N ILE A 165 -21.12 5.89 -2.72
CA ILE A 165 -19.89 6.66 -2.46
C ILE A 165 -19.75 7.76 -3.51
N VAL A 166 -19.84 9.00 -3.09
CA VAL A 166 -19.74 10.18 -3.97
C VAL A 166 -18.47 10.95 -3.68
N ILE A 167 -17.69 11.21 -4.72
CA ILE A 167 -16.53 12.11 -4.67
C ILE A 167 -16.95 13.44 -5.29
N LYS A 168 -16.69 14.55 -4.60
CA LYS A 168 -17.01 15.91 -5.03
C LYS A 168 -15.77 16.80 -4.98
N CYS A 169 -15.54 17.58 -6.01
CA CYS A 169 -14.57 18.68 -6.00
C CYS A 169 -15.28 19.98 -5.60
N THR A 170 -14.89 20.58 -4.49
CA THR A 170 -15.48 21.86 -4.02
C THR A 170 -14.98 23.07 -4.79
N ALA A 171 -13.87 22.94 -5.54
CA ALA A 171 -13.32 24.03 -6.33
C ALA A 171 -14.14 24.32 -7.60
N CYS A 172 -14.69 23.28 -8.24
CA CYS A 172 -15.48 23.43 -9.46
C CYS A 172 -16.90 22.85 -9.37
N GLY A 173 -17.26 22.22 -8.26
CA GLY A 173 -18.57 21.63 -8.04
C GLY A 173 -18.80 20.26 -8.71
N LYS A 174 -17.88 19.78 -9.56
CA LYS A 174 -18.01 18.44 -10.19
C LYS A 174 -18.08 17.35 -9.14
N SER A 175 -18.93 16.36 -9.40
CA SER A 175 -19.06 15.18 -8.55
C SER A 175 -19.20 13.92 -9.40
N ARG A 176 -18.74 12.79 -8.85
CA ARG A 176 -18.87 11.47 -9.46
C ARG A 176 -18.97 10.40 -8.39
N THR A 177 -19.88 9.44 -8.59
CA THR A 177 -19.95 8.26 -7.72
C THR A 177 -18.81 7.30 -8.02
N MET A 178 -18.56 6.37 -7.10
CA MET A 178 -17.62 5.27 -7.32
C MET A 178 -18.24 4.12 -8.13
N ALA A 179 -19.49 4.24 -8.58
CA ALA A 179 -20.10 3.28 -9.48
C ALA A 179 -19.23 3.07 -10.74
N GLY A 180 -19.02 1.82 -11.10
CA GLY A 180 -18.19 1.46 -12.25
C GLY A 180 -16.67 1.62 -12.05
N SER A 181 -16.20 2.12 -10.89
CA SER A 181 -14.76 2.29 -10.64
C SER A 181 -13.96 1.00 -10.73
N MET A 182 -14.59 -0.14 -10.44
CA MET A 182 -13.95 -1.47 -10.49
C MET A 182 -13.96 -2.11 -11.89
N ALA A 183 -14.57 -1.46 -12.88
CA ALA A 183 -14.58 -1.97 -14.25
C ALA A 183 -13.15 -2.00 -14.84
N LYS A 184 -12.94 -2.93 -15.77
CA LYS A 184 -11.61 -3.18 -16.38
C LYS A 184 -11.00 -1.91 -16.99
N ASP A 185 -11.83 -1.04 -17.53
CA ASP A 185 -11.48 0.16 -18.27
C ASP A 185 -11.83 1.45 -17.53
N ALA A 186 -12.14 1.37 -16.24
CA ALA A 186 -12.52 2.52 -15.41
C ALA A 186 -11.48 3.65 -15.43
N LEU A 187 -10.19 3.30 -15.50
CA LEU A 187 -9.07 4.23 -15.57
C LEU A 187 -8.48 4.34 -16.99
N ARG A 188 -9.27 4.07 -18.04
CA ARG A 188 -8.81 4.27 -19.42
C ARG A 188 -8.44 5.75 -19.65
N GLY A 189 -7.20 5.99 -20.11
CA GLY A 189 -6.67 7.34 -20.30
C GLY A 189 -5.91 7.90 -19.10
N TYR A 190 -5.88 7.19 -17.96
CA TYR A 190 -4.98 7.47 -16.85
C TYR A 190 -3.75 6.58 -16.94
N SER A 191 -2.57 7.19 -17.04
CA SER A 191 -1.31 6.46 -17.21
C SER A 191 -0.77 5.95 -15.88
N CYS A 192 -0.16 4.78 -15.89
CA CYS A 192 0.61 4.27 -14.76
C CYS A 192 1.88 5.11 -14.56
N HIS A 193 2.12 5.54 -13.32
CA HIS A 193 3.30 6.34 -12.97
C HIS A 193 4.49 5.50 -12.50
N GLY A 194 4.42 4.18 -12.61
CA GLY A 194 5.52 3.28 -12.25
C GLY A 194 5.85 3.26 -10.76
N LYS A 195 4.91 3.60 -9.88
CA LYS A 195 5.16 3.74 -8.44
C LYS A 195 5.34 2.40 -7.74
N ARG A 196 6.27 2.38 -6.77
CA ARG A 196 6.60 1.24 -5.91
C ARG A 196 6.66 1.71 -4.44
N PRO A 197 5.50 1.91 -3.78
CA PRO A 197 5.46 2.55 -2.46
C PRO A 197 6.22 1.79 -1.36
N TRP A 198 6.48 0.49 -1.52
CA TRP A 198 7.31 -0.29 -0.59
C TRP A 198 8.82 0.04 -0.66
N LEU A 199 9.25 0.79 -1.68
CA LEU A 199 10.63 1.29 -1.80
C LEU A 199 10.81 2.66 -1.16
N GLY A 200 9.75 3.23 -0.58
CA GLY A 200 9.77 4.51 0.11
C GLY A 200 10.13 5.68 -0.82
N SER A 201 10.92 6.63 -0.30
CA SER A 201 11.34 7.83 -1.03
C SER A 201 12.65 7.68 -1.81
N LYS A 202 13.21 6.48 -1.88
CA LYS A 202 14.46 6.22 -2.62
C LYS A 202 14.27 6.34 -4.13
N LYS A 203 15.37 6.40 -4.87
CA LYS A 203 15.36 6.54 -6.35
C LYS A 203 14.58 5.42 -7.04
N GLU A 204 14.51 4.25 -6.44
CA GLU A 204 13.81 3.08 -6.93
C GLU A 204 12.27 3.15 -6.76
N TYR A 205 11.75 4.18 -6.09
CA TYR A 205 10.32 4.35 -5.87
C TYR A 205 9.51 4.39 -7.17
N ASN A 206 10.03 5.07 -8.17
CA ASN A 206 9.45 5.08 -9.51
C ASN A 206 10.24 4.16 -10.44
N ASP A 207 9.55 3.46 -11.32
CA ASP A 207 10.21 2.74 -12.41
C ASP A 207 10.85 3.77 -13.35
N PRO A 208 12.15 3.63 -13.68
CA PRO A 208 12.82 4.54 -14.63
C PRO A 208 12.25 4.44 -16.06
N VAL A 209 11.57 3.34 -16.38
CA VAL A 209 10.90 3.13 -17.67
C VAL A 209 9.43 3.52 -17.51
N SER A 210 8.92 4.39 -18.40
CA SER A 210 7.50 4.74 -18.43
C SER A 210 6.65 3.48 -18.64
N CYS A 211 5.72 3.24 -17.72
CA CYS A 211 4.86 2.08 -17.79
C CYS A 211 3.63 2.38 -18.67
N THR A 212 3.42 1.56 -19.68
CA THR A 212 2.25 1.65 -20.58
C THR A 212 1.11 0.72 -20.18
N ALA A 213 1.29 -0.09 -19.12
CA ALA A 213 0.27 -1.02 -18.67
C ALA A 213 -0.95 -0.28 -18.10
N GLN A 214 -2.13 -0.77 -18.45
CA GLN A 214 -3.40 -0.22 -17.97
C GLN A 214 -3.54 -0.46 -16.45
N LEU A 215 -3.82 0.61 -15.72
CA LEU A 215 -4.16 0.52 -14.31
C LEU A 215 -5.57 -0.05 -14.11
N ARG A 216 -5.72 -0.82 -13.05
CA ARG A 216 -6.99 -1.33 -12.54
C ARG A 216 -7.19 -0.92 -11.11
N VAL A 217 -8.43 -0.65 -10.76
CA VAL A 217 -8.82 -0.33 -9.39
C VAL A 217 -8.98 -1.62 -8.60
N LEU A 218 -8.41 -1.63 -7.40
CA LEU A 218 -8.51 -2.72 -6.45
C LEU A 218 -8.94 -2.17 -5.09
N GLN A 219 -9.53 -3.02 -4.26
CA GLN A 219 -9.69 -2.72 -2.84
C GLN A 219 -8.40 -3.12 -2.11
N ARG A 220 -7.85 -2.26 -1.24
CA ARG A 220 -6.57 -2.49 -0.57
C ARG A 220 -6.51 -3.81 0.23
N GLY A 221 -7.63 -4.26 0.81
CA GLY A 221 -7.73 -5.51 1.55
C GLY A 221 -8.12 -6.73 0.71
N ALA A 222 -8.20 -6.58 -0.61
CA ALA A 222 -8.58 -7.71 -1.47
C ALA A 222 -7.40 -8.68 -1.66
N SER A 223 -7.70 -9.97 -1.68
CA SER A 223 -6.72 -11.05 -1.82
C SER A 223 -5.92 -11.01 -3.14
N ASN A 224 -6.39 -10.27 -4.13
CA ASN A 224 -5.73 -10.11 -5.43
C ASN A 224 -4.75 -8.92 -5.49
N VAL A 225 -4.51 -8.23 -4.38
CA VAL A 225 -3.55 -7.12 -4.31
C VAL A 225 -2.11 -7.64 -4.17
N TYR A 226 -1.95 -8.74 -3.43
CA TYR A 226 -0.64 -9.30 -3.13
C TYR A 226 -0.69 -10.83 -3.17
N PHE A 227 0.27 -11.41 -3.87
CA PHE A 227 0.53 -12.85 -3.89
C PHE A 227 1.99 -13.10 -3.57
N SER A 228 2.27 -13.83 -2.49
CA SER A 228 3.62 -14.28 -2.20
C SER A 228 4.04 -15.37 -3.18
N MET A 229 5.20 -15.19 -3.80
CA MET A 229 5.87 -16.26 -4.54
C MET A 229 6.82 -16.96 -3.56
N THR A 230 6.45 -18.16 -3.14
CA THR A 230 7.24 -18.94 -2.18
C THR A 230 8.02 -20.05 -2.87
N ALA A 231 9.23 -20.29 -2.37
CA ALA A 231 10.03 -21.45 -2.73
C ALA A 231 10.46 -22.18 -1.46
N SER A 232 10.62 -23.51 -1.54
CA SER A 232 11.09 -24.31 -0.44
C SER A 232 12.12 -25.33 -0.92
N ALA A 233 13.05 -25.66 -0.05
CA ALA A 233 13.99 -26.76 -0.27
C ALA A 233 14.07 -27.63 1.00
N LEU A 234 14.29 -28.91 0.80
CA LEU A 234 14.56 -29.86 1.88
C LEU A 234 16.06 -30.10 1.94
N THR A 235 16.64 -29.92 3.11
CA THR A 235 18.01 -30.30 3.41
C THR A 235 17.96 -31.56 4.27
N ILE A 236 18.49 -32.67 3.75
CA ILE A 236 18.63 -33.93 4.51
C ILE A 236 19.92 -33.83 5.31
N PRO A 237 19.88 -33.82 6.63
CA PRO A 237 21.08 -33.77 7.44
C PRO A 237 21.98 -34.98 7.16
N PRO A 238 23.30 -34.79 7.01
CA PRO A 238 24.22 -35.86 6.60
C PRO A 238 24.29 -37.06 7.60
N TRP A 239 23.92 -36.85 8.84
CA TRP A 239 23.87 -37.93 9.82
C TRP A 239 22.70 -38.92 9.64
N LEU A 240 21.68 -38.57 8.89
CA LEU A 240 20.61 -39.52 8.53
C LEU A 240 21.03 -40.51 7.46
N SER A 241 22.08 -40.21 6.69
CA SER A 241 22.65 -41.14 5.71
C SER A 241 23.54 -42.23 6.31
N LEU A 242 23.96 -42.08 7.58
CA LEU A 242 24.83 -43.06 8.27
C LEU A 242 24.06 -44.20 8.97
N ILE A 243 22.72 -44.13 9.03
CA ILE A 243 21.90 -45.17 9.66
C ILE A 243 21.70 -46.39 8.73
N HIS A 244 22.08 -46.29 7.46
CA HIS A 244 21.92 -47.39 6.47
C HIS A 244 23.21 -48.19 6.18
N ILE A 245 24.28 -48.02 6.95
CA ILE A 245 25.53 -48.76 6.74
C ILE A 245 25.84 -49.67 7.94
N SER A 246 24.85 -50.37 8.41
CA SER A 246 25.07 -51.50 9.37
C SER A 246 24.17 -52.67 9.02
N GLU A 247 24.49 -53.38 7.94
CA GLU A 247 24.23 -54.78 7.74
C GLU A 247 25.53 -55.46 7.33
#